data_907d41167cc0be7f56b4359b33d3ee83
#
_entry.id   907d41167cc0be7f56b4359b33d3ee83
#
_cell.length_a   1.000
_cell.length_b   1.000
_cell.length_c   1.000
_cell.angle_alpha   90.00
_cell.angle_beta   90.00
_cell.angle_gamma   90.00
#
_symmetry.space_group_name_H-M   'P 1'
#
loop_
_entity.id
_entity.type
_entity.pdbx_description
1 polymer ?
#
loop_
_entity_poly.entity_id
_entity_poly.type
_entity_poly.pdbx_seq_one_letter_code
_entity_poly.pdbx_strand_id
1 'polypeptide(L)'
;MADYDLIIIGAGPGGYVAAIRAAQLGMKVACIEKETTLGGTCLNIGCIPSKALLNSSEKYIELKTHAEEHGIKTGKVDLDLSTLMQRKDKIVKQLTAGIGFLFKKNKITHLNGTASFIDKQNIKVKSSKELTLSAKNFIIATGSSSMERPGITVDEKKIVTSTGALSLSAVP
;
A
#
# COMPACT_ATOMS: atom_id res chain seq x y z
N MET A 1 -11.64 -25.04 19.68
CA MET A 1 -12.16 -23.65 19.50
C MET A 1 -11.35 -23.01 18.36
N ALA A 2 -11.96 -22.12 17.57
CA ALA A 2 -11.22 -21.41 16.51
C ALA A 2 -10.16 -20.49 17.12
N ASP A 3 -9.01 -20.35 16.43
CA ASP A 3 -7.91 -19.50 16.89
C ASP A 3 -8.27 -18.01 16.89
N TYR A 4 -9.16 -17.61 15.94
CA TYR A 4 -9.59 -16.23 15.74
C TYR A 4 -11.10 -16.13 15.53
N ASP A 5 -11.67 -14.97 15.86
CA ASP A 5 -13.05 -14.64 15.49
C ASP A 5 -13.14 -14.24 14.01
N LEU A 6 -12.09 -13.59 13.53
CA LEU A 6 -12.00 -13.13 12.14
C LEU A 6 -10.56 -13.21 11.64
N ILE A 7 -10.39 -13.79 10.45
CA ILE A 7 -9.14 -13.69 9.68
C ILE A 7 -9.42 -12.89 8.40
N ILE A 8 -8.53 -11.94 8.13
CA ILE A 8 -8.59 -11.10 6.92
C ILE A 8 -7.40 -11.43 6.03
N ILE A 9 -7.68 -11.68 4.76
CA ILE A 9 -6.67 -12.03 3.75
C ILE A 9 -6.46 -10.81 2.86
N GLY A 10 -5.29 -10.19 2.98
CA GLY A 10 -4.90 -8.95 2.33
C GLY A 10 -4.99 -7.75 3.26
N ALA A 11 -3.93 -6.93 3.32
CA ALA A 11 -3.82 -5.73 4.16
C ALA A 11 -3.86 -4.43 3.34
N GLY A 12 -4.53 -4.43 2.19
CA GLY A 12 -4.90 -3.22 1.47
C GLY A 12 -5.99 -2.42 2.20
N PRO A 13 -6.49 -1.30 1.64
CA PRO A 13 -7.48 -0.44 2.29
C PRO A 13 -8.72 -1.18 2.80
N GLY A 14 -9.25 -2.13 2.04
CA GLY A 14 -10.36 -2.96 2.49
C GLY A 14 -10.00 -3.85 3.69
N GLY A 15 -8.80 -4.42 3.69
CA GLY A 15 -8.36 -5.35 4.71
C GLY A 15 -7.95 -4.68 6.02
N TYR A 16 -7.02 -3.71 5.98
CA TYR A 16 -6.55 -3.10 7.23
C TYR A 16 -7.64 -2.29 7.94
N VAL A 17 -8.55 -1.64 7.21
CA VAL A 17 -9.67 -0.92 7.81
C VAL A 17 -10.61 -1.90 8.51
N ALA A 18 -10.97 -3.00 7.84
CA ALA A 18 -11.80 -4.04 8.43
C ALA A 18 -11.15 -4.67 9.67
N ALA A 19 -9.84 -4.95 9.61
CA ALA A 19 -9.08 -5.52 10.72
C ALA A 19 -9.11 -4.61 11.96
N ILE A 20 -8.81 -3.33 11.77
CA ILE A 20 -8.82 -2.35 12.86
C ILE A 20 -10.22 -2.22 13.45
N ARG A 21 -11.25 -2.12 12.60
CA ARG A 21 -12.63 -1.97 13.06
C ARG A 21 -13.12 -3.21 13.82
N ALA A 22 -12.86 -4.40 13.32
CA ALA A 22 -13.23 -5.65 13.99
C ALA A 22 -12.56 -5.77 15.37
N ALA A 23 -11.26 -5.46 15.45
CA ALA A 23 -10.52 -5.47 16.71
C ALA A 23 -11.06 -4.44 17.72
N GLN A 24 -11.45 -3.23 17.28
CA GLN A 24 -12.11 -2.21 18.11
C GLN A 24 -13.48 -2.67 18.63
N LEU A 25 -14.15 -3.58 17.92
CA LEU A 25 -15.39 -4.21 18.35
C LEU A 25 -15.17 -5.42 19.29
N GLY A 26 -13.94 -5.67 19.72
CA GLY A 26 -13.60 -6.71 20.67
C GLY A 26 -13.33 -8.10 20.06
N MET A 27 -13.28 -8.22 18.72
CA MET A 27 -12.96 -9.48 18.07
C MET A 27 -11.47 -9.81 18.15
N LYS A 28 -11.12 -11.08 18.27
CA LYS A 28 -9.76 -11.58 18.08
C LYS A 28 -9.46 -11.72 16.59
N VAL A 29 -8.60 -10.83 16.06
CA VAL A 29 -8.38 -10.66 14.63
C VAL A 29 -6.96 -11.04 14.22
N ALA A 30 -6.82 -11.75 13.09
CA ALA A 30 -5.57 -11.85 12.35
C ALA A 30 -5.73 -11.24 10.94
N CYS A 31 -4.65 -10.65 10.44
CA CYS A 31 -4.56 -10.15 9.07
C CYS A 31 -3.33 -10.74 8.38
N ILE A 32 -3.53 -11.34 7.21
CA ILE A 32 -2.49 -12.00 6.44
C ILE A 32 -2.16 -11.14 5.22
N GLU A 33 -0.88 -10.81 5.03
CA GLU A 33 -0.40 -10.02 3.89
C GLU A 33 0.80 -10.71 3.25
N LYS A 34 0.78 -10.86 1.94
CA LYS A 34 1.88 -11.49 1.19
C LYS A 34 3.07 -10.56 1.00
N GLU A 35 2.82 -9.26 0.91
CA GLU A 35 3.86 -8.26 0.74
C GLU A 35 4.55 -7.95 2.09
N THR A 36 5.74 -7.39 2.01
CA THR A 36 6.52 -7.03 3.22
C THR A 36 5.96 -5.83 3.96
N THR A 37 5.14 -5.01 3.27
CA THR A 37 4.55 -3.79 3.81
C THR A 37 3.03 -3.85 3.78
N LEU A 38 2.41 -3.27 4.81
CA LEU A 38 0.95 -3.11 4.87
C LEU A 38 0.48 -1.96 3.96
N GLY A 39 -0.82 -1.90 3.68
CA GLY A 39 -1.43 -0.79 2.94
C GLY A 39 -1.79 -1.11 1.51
N GLY A 40 -1.34 -2.26 0.98
CA GLY A 40 -1.65 -2.74 -0.36
C GLY A 40 -1.23 -1.77 -1.47
N THR A 41 -1.81 -1.93 -2.65
CA THR A 41 -1.52 -1.10 -3.83
C THR A 41 -1.67 0.39 -3.55
N CYS A 42 -2.73 0.81 -2.88
CA CYS A 42 -3.01 2.24 -2.65
C CYS A 42 -1.86 2.96 -1.93
N LEU A 43 -1.34 2.41 -0.84
CA LEU A 43 -0.30 3.07 -0.07
C LEU A 43 1.09 2.91 -0.67
N ASN A 44 1.37 1.78 -1.30
CA ASN A 44 2.73 1.46 -1.73
C ASN A 44 3.03 1.88 -3.18
N ILE A 45 2.12 1.60 -4.11
CA ILE A 45 2.34 1.78 -5.56
C ILE A 45 1.11 2.36 -6.28
N GLY A 46 0.30 3.15 -5.59
CA GLY A 46 -0.96 3.71 -6.12
C GLY A 46 -1.26 5.10 -5.59
N CYS A 47 -2.35 5.22 -4.84
CA CYS A 47 -2.96 6.49 -4.42
C CYS A 47 -1.98 7.44 -3.72
N ILE A 48 -1.25 6.93 -2.74
CA ILE A 48 -0.40 7.77 -1.88
C ILE A 48 0.83 8.27 -2.62
N PRO A 49 1.66 7.41 -3.23
CA PRO A 49 2.84 7.92 -3.96
C PRO A 49 2.45 8.82 -5.13
N SER A 50 1.40 8.51 -5.90
CA SER A 50 0.96 9.39 -6.99
C SER A 50 0.48 10.75 -6.50
N LYS A 51 -0.32 10.82 -5.43
CA LYS A 51 -0.74 12.11 -4.85
C LYS A 51 0.44 12.90 -4.28
N ALA A 52 1.44 12.23 -3.70
CA ALA A 52 2.64 12.89 -3.21
C ALA A 52 3.44 13.54 -4.36
N LEU A 53 3.57 12.85 -5.51
CA LEU A 53 4.24 13.40 -6.69
C LEU A 53 3.42 14.52 -7.34
N LEU A 54 2.11 14.32 -7.56
CA LEU A 54 1.21 15.34 -8.10
C LEU A 54 1.24 16.62 -7.29
N ASN A 55 1.14 16.53 -5.96
CA ASN A 55 1.23 17.71 -5.10
C ASN A 55 2.55 18.47 -5.25
N SER A 56 3.67 17.77 -5.48
CA SER A 56 4.96 18.44 -5.71
C SER A 56 5.05 19.04 -7.11
N SER A 57 4.49 18.38 -8.15
CA SER A 57 4.46 18.93 -9.50
C SER A 57 3.55 20.15 -9.62
N GLU A 58 2.41 20.15 -8.94
CA GLU A 58 1.49 21.30 -8.85
C GLU A 58 2.22 22.52 -8.25
N LYS A 59 2.92 22.33 -7.13
CA LYS A 59 3.72 23.42 -6.52
C LYS A 59 4.82 23.94 -7.44
N TYR A 60 5.48 23.06 -8.19
CA TYR A 60 6.49 23.47 -9.16
C TYR A 60 5.90 24.32 -10.28
N ILE A 61 4.77 23.90 -10.84
CA ILE A 61 4.06 24.62 -11.89
C ILE A 61 3.54 25.96 -11.36
N GLU A 62 2.90 25.98 -10.19
CA GLU A 62 2.39 27.18 -9.55
C GLU A 62 3.48 28.24 -9.38
N LEU A 63 4.64 27.84 -8.82
CA LEU A 63 5.77 28.75 -8.65
C LEU A 63 6.37 29.24 -9.97
N LYS A 64 6.32 28.42 -11.01
CA LYS A 64 6.90 28.74 -12.33
C LYS A 64 6.00 29.59 -13.20
N THR A 65 4.69 29.45 -13.09
CA THR A 65 3.73 30.04 -14.06
C THR A 65 2.74 31.01 -13.44
N HIS A 66 2.37 30.83 -12.16
CA HIS A 66 1.27 31.58 -11.55
C HIS A 66 1.70 32.45 -10.35
N ALA A 67 2.93 32.34 -9.89
CA ALA A 67 3.39 33.07 -8.71
C ALA A 67 3.24 34.60 -8.83
N GLU A 68 3.47 35.15 -10.03
CA GLU A 68 3.38 36.58 -10.29
C GLU A 68 1.94 37.13 -10.14
N GLU A 69 0.93 36.33 -10.46
CA GLU A 69 -0.48 36.69 -10.29
C GLU A 69 -0.83 36.93 -8.81
N HIS A 70 -0.09 36.27 -7.91
CA HIS A 70 -0.21 36.46 -6.47
C HIS A 70 0.76 37.50 -5.89
N GLY A 71 1.45 38.25 -6.75
CA GLY A 71 2.47 39.21 -6.32
C GLY A 71 3.76 38.62 -5.80
N ILE A 72 3.97 37.30 -6.01
CA ILE A 72 5.16 36.57 -5.56
C ILE A 72 6.20 36.59 -6.70
N LYS A 73 7.34 37.22 -6.45
CA LYS A 73 8.46 37.22 -7.40
C LYS A 73 9.35 36.02 -7.08
N THR A 74 9.43 35.07 -8.00
CA THR A 74 10.35 33.95 -7.93
C THR A 74 11.55 34.18 -8.84
N GLY A 75 12.73 33.70 -8.42
CA GLY A 75 13.86 33.58 -9.34
C GLY A 75 13.74 32.33 -10.21
N LYS A 76 14.88 31.77 -10.63
CA LYS A 76 14.90 30.52 -11.38
C LYS A 76 14.35 29.37 -10.50
N VAL A 77 13.28 28.73 -10.95
CA VAL A 77 12.66 27.58 -10.28
C VAL A 77 13.15 26.32 -10.97
N ASP A 78 13.96 25.52 -10.29
CA ASP A 78 14.48 24.24 -10.76
C ASP A 78 13.86 23.07 -10.00
N LEU A 79 13.80 21.90 -10.64
CA LEU A 79 13.28 20.67 -10.05
C LEU A 79 14.44 19.74 -9.67
N ASP A 80 14.51 19.37 -8.40
CA ASP A 80 15.33 18.25 -7.92
C ASP A 80 14.44 16.99 -7.81
N LEU A 81 14.49 16.15 -8.85
CA LEU A 81 13.72 14.92 -8.90
C LEU A 81 14.11 13.95 -7.79
N SER A 82 15.38 13.88 -7.40
CA SER A 82 15.85 12.98 -6.34
C SER A 82 15.18 13.32 -5.00
N THR A 83 15.21 14.61 -4.63
CA THR A 83 14.54 15.08 -3.41
C THR A 83 13.03 14.87 -3.46
N LEU A 84 12.41 15.08 -4.63
CA LEU A 84 10.98 14.84 -4.83
C LEU A 84 10.61 13.35 -4.61
N MET A 85 11.41 12.44 -5.16
CA MET A 85 11.21 10.99 -4.99
C MET A 85 11.44 10.57 -3.53
N GLN A 86 12.47 11.05 -2.87
CA GLN A 86 12.74 10.79 -1.44
C GLN A 86 11.56 11.26 -0.56
N ARG A 87 10.97 12.43 -0.86
CA ARG A 87 9.77 12.90 -0.17
C ARG A 87 8.60 11.93 -0.34
N LYS A 88 8.34 11.47 -1.56
CA LYS A 88 7.32 10.46 -1.85
C LYS A 88 7.55 9.19 -1.02
N ASP A 89 8.76 8.64 -1.02
CA ASP A 89 9.12 7.43 -0.29
C ASP A 89 8.97 7.59 1.22
N LYS A 90 9.34 8.75 1.75
CA LYS A 90 9.14 9.09 3.16
C LYS A 90 7.66 9.08 3.55
N ILE A 91 6.79 9.64 2.71
CA ILE A 91 5.33 9.65 2.95
C ILE A 91 4.78 8.21 2.95
N VAL A 92 5.15 7.40 1.96
CA VAL A 92 4.75 5.99 1.87
C VAL A 92 5.19 5.25 3.13
N LYS A 93 6.46 5.38 3.51
CA LYS A 93 7.02 4.73 4.71
C LYS A 93 6.30 5.14 5.99
N GLN A 94 5.98 6.42 6.15
CA GLN A 94 5.27 6.91 7.32
C GLN A 94 3.86 6.32 7.42
N LEU A 95 3.12 6.28 6.32
CA LEU A 95 1.74 5.79 6.31
C LEU A 95 1.66 4.28 6.47
N THR A 96 2.53 3.52 5.81
CA THR A 96 2.58 2.06 5.99
C THR A 96 3.00 1.66 7.41
N ALA A 97 3.97 2.36 7.99
CA ALA A 97 4.34 2.17 9.39
C ALA A 97 3.20 2.54 10.35
N GLY A 98 2.40 3.56 10.01
CA GLY A 98 1.22 3.95 10.77
C GLY A 98 0.18 2.83 10.87
N ILE A 99 -0.04 2.06 9.79
CA ILE A 99 -0.92 0.88 9.83
C ILE A 99 -0.35 -0.18 10.77
N GLY A 100 0.97 -0.46 10.69
CA GLY A 100 1.63 -1.40 11.59
C GLY A 100 1.47 -1.00 13.08
N PHE A 101 1.60 0.30 13.37
CA PHE A 101 1.33 0.83 14.71
C PHE A 101 -0.12 0.60 15.15
N LEU A 102 -1.10 0.85 14.25
CA LEU A 102 -2.52 0.63 14.54
C LEU A 102 -2.83 -0.85 14.76
N PHE A 103 -2.22 -1.75 14.00
CA PHE A 103 -2.34 -3.19 14.22
C PHE A 103 -1.84 -3.58 15.62
N LYS A 104 -0.64 -3.11 15.98
CA LYS A 104 -0.07 -3.37 17.31
C LYS A 104 -0.95 -2.78 18.42
N LYS A 105 -1.41 -1.54 18.27
CA LYS A 105 -2.28 -0.86 19.26
C LYS A 105 -3.59 -1.62 19.49
N ASN A 106 -4.18 -2.17 18.43
CA ASN A 106 -5.44 -2.92 18.50
C ASN A 106 -5.23 -4.44 18.68
N LYS A 107 -4.00 -4.90 18.97
CA LYS A 107 -3.66 -6.31 19.20
C LYS A 107 -4.05 -7.24 18.03
N ILE A 108 -3.99 -6.74 16.81
CA ILE A 108 -4.22 -7.52 15.60
C ILE A 108 -2.97 -8.35 15.31
N THR A 109 -3.14 -9.65 15.13
CA THR A 109 -2.05 -10.54 14.72
C THR A 109 -1.77 -10.32 13.23
N HIS A 110 -0.60 -9.78 12.89
CA HIS A 110 -0.15 -9.66 11.51
C HIS A 110 0.74 -10.85 11.14
N LEU A 111 0.40 -11.51 10.03
CA LEU A 111 1.16 -12.63 9.49
C LEU A 111 1.55 -12.30 8.04
N ASN A 112 2.86 -12.35 7.76
CA ASN A 112 3.35 -12.23 6.39
C ASN A 112 3.30 -13.60 5.71
N GLY A 113 2.66 -13.68 4.55
CA GLY A 113 2.53 -14.91 3.78
C GLY A 113 1.32 -14.92 2.85
N THR A 114 1.21 -15.99 2.10
CA THR A 114 0.08 -16.25 1.20
C THR A 114 -0.88 -17.23 1.83
N ALA A 115 -2.15 -16.86 1.93
CA ALA A 115 -3.20 -17.71 2.48
C ALA A 115 -3.91 -18.51 1.40
N SER A 116 -4.29 -19.74 1.72
CA SER A 116 -5.17 -20.58 0.93
C SER A 116 -6.15 -21.32 1.83
N PHE A 117 -7.40 -21.50 1.39
CA PHE A 117 -8.39 -22.25 2.15
C PHE A 117 -8.09 -23.75 2.11
N ILE A 118 -8.19 -24.42 3.25
CA ILE A 118 -8.23 -25.87 3.39
C ILE A 118 -9.69 -26.31 3.39
N ASP A 119 -10.50 -25.61 4.19
CA ASP A 119 -11.95 -25.84 4.32
C ASP A 119 -12.65 -24.54 4.77
N LYS A 120 -13.92 -24.63 5.18
CA LYS A 120 -14.73 -23.47 5.59
C LYS A 120 -14.22 -22.73 6.83
N GLN A 121 -13.42 -23.38 7.67
CA GLN A 121 -12.95 -22.82 8.94
C GLN A 121 -11.42 -22.76 9.05
N ASN A 122 -10.70 -23.37 8.11
CA ASN A 122 -9.26 -23.51 8.18
C ASN A 122 -8.59 -22.97 6.93
N ILE A 123 -7.52 -22.24 7.15
CA ILE A 123 -6.62 -21.76 6.10
C ILE A 123 -5.19 -22.21 6.38
N LYS A 124 -4.45 -22.36 5.31
CA LYS A 124 -3.00 -22.54 5.31
C LYS A 124 -2.34 -21.21 4.97
N VAL A 125 -1.36 -20.78 5.74
CA VAL A 125 -0.52 -19.62 5.47
C VAL A 125 0.90 -20.11 5.13
N LYS A 126 1.32 -19.86 3.90
CA LYS A 126 2.65 -20.18 3.41
C LYS A 126 3.54 -18.94 3.53
N SER A 127 4.57 -19.04 4.39
CA SER A 127 5.64 -18.06 4.55
C SER A 127 6.98 -18.81 4.56
N SER A 128 7.95 -18.39 5.37
CA SER A 128 9.16 -19.19 5.64
C SER A 128 8.83 -20.53 6.34
N LYS A 129 7.71 -20.57 7.06
CA LYS A 129 7.11 -21.77 7.64
C LYS A 129 5.66 -21.85 7.22
N GLU A 130 5.14 -23.07 7.16
CA GLU A 130 3.75 -23.32 6.90
C GLU A 130 2.97 -23.34 8.22
N LEU A 131 1.88 -22.58 8.30
CA LEU A 131 1.00 -22.51 9.47
C LEU A 131 -0.43 -22.82 9.03
N THR A 132 -1.14 -23.59 9.85
CA THR A 132 -2.60 -23.75 9.72
C THR A 132 -3.27 -22.91 10.79
N LEU A 133 -4.27 -22.13 10.41
CA LEU A 133 -5.04 -21.25 11.29
C LEU A 133 -6.52 -21.49 11.10
N SER A 134 -7.28 -21.35 12.17
CA SER A 134 -8.74 -21.48 12.16
C SER A 134 -9.42 -20.16 12.54
N ALA A 135 -10.58 -19.88 11.93
CA ALA A 135 -11.41 -18.75 12.29
C ALA A 135 -12.89 -19.06 12.16
N LYS A 136 -13.71 -18.30 12.91
CA LYS A 136 -15.17 -18.32 12.77
C LYS A 136 -15.61 -17.70 11.45
N ASN A 137 -14.92 -16.64 11.02
CA ASN A 137 -15.24 -15.86 9.82
C ASN A 137 -13.99 -15.48 9.06
N PHE A 138 -14.15 -15.23 7.75
CA PHE A 138 -13.06 -14.74 6.87
C PHE A 138 -13.53 -13.56 6.04
N ILE A 139 -12.63 -12.60 5.82
CA ILE A 139 -12.79 -11.55 4.81
C ILE A 139 -11.66 -11.71 3.79
N ILE A 140 -12.05 -11.86 2.52
CA ILE A 140 -11.12 -11.89 1.38
C ILE A 140 -11.01 -10.46 0.85
N ALA A 141 -9.85 -9.82 1.07
CA ALA A 141 -9.55 -8.45 0.68
C ALA A 141 -8.24 -8.39 -0.13
N THR A 142 -8.04 -9.34 -1.03
CA THR A 142 -6.78 -9.59 -1.74
C THR A 142 -6.46 -8.55 -2.81
N GLY A 143 -7.41 -7.64 -3.12
CA GLY A 143 -7.22 -6.60 -4.12
C GLY A 143 -7.16 -7.13 -5.55
N SER A 144 -6.38 -6.46 -6.37
CA SER A 144 -6.18 -6.77 -7.80
C SER A 144 -4.73 -6.55 -8.21
N SER A 145 -4.35 -7.10 -9.33
CA SER A 145 -3.05 -6.90 -9.98
C SER A 145 -3.23 -6.31 -11.39
N SER A 146 -2.17 -5.75 -11.93
CA SER A 146 -2.17 -5.29 -13.32
C SER A 146 -2.41 -6.48 -14.25
N MET A 147 -3.31 -6.30 -15.22
CA MET A 147 -3.60 -7.32 -16.22
C MET A 147 -2.52 -7.30 -17.32
N GLU A 148 -1.93 -8.44 -17.56
CA GLU A 148 -1.06 -8.61 -18.71
C GLU A 148 -1.88 -8.69 -20.00
N ARG A 149 -1.42 -8.01 -21.06
CA ARG A 149 -2.04 -8.06 -22.39
C ARG A 149 -1.20 -8.94 -23.31
N PRO A 150 -1.81 -9.84 -24.10
CA PRO A 150 -1.08 -10.61 -25.08
C PRO A 150 -0.30 -9.71 -26.06
N GLY A 151 0.97 -10.03 -26.26
CA GLY A 151 1.87 -9.26 -27.14
C GLY A 151 2.47 -7.99 -26.54
N ILE A 152 2.16 -7.66 -25.28
CA ILE A 152 2.76 -6.52 -24.56
C ILE A 152 3.45 -7.05 -23.30
N THR A 153 4.77 -6.96 -23.28
CA THR A 153 5.58 -7.34 -22.11
C THR A 153 5.88 -6.08 -21.29
N VAL A 154 5.46 -6.07 -20.04
CA VAL A 154 5.83 -5.03 -19.09
C VAL A 154 7.25 -5.32 -18.59
N ASP A 155 8.18 -4.42 -18.88
CA ASP A 155 9.60 -4.52 -18.51
C ASP A 155 9.98 -3.59 -17.35
N GLU A 156 9.01 -2.82 -16.84
CA GLU A 156 9.17 -1.77 -15.81
C GLU A 156 10.27 -0.74 -16.12
N LYS A 157 10.58 -0.58 -17.44
CA LYS A 157 11.56 0.39 -17.96
C LYS A 157 10.96 1.27 -19.03
N LYS A 158 10.50 0.67 -20.15
CA LYS A 158 9.85 1.37 -21.26
C LYS A 158 8.35 1.22 -21.22
N ILE A 159 7.89 0.01 -20.91
CA ILE A 159 6.48 -0.29 -20.67
C ILE A 159 6.34 -0.60 -19.19
N VAL A 160 5.70 0.32 -18.46
CA VAL A 160 5.66 0.29 -17.01
C VAL A 160 4.23 0.14 -16.48
N THR A 161 4.10 -0.50 -15.35
CA THR A 161 2.91 -0.37 -14.48
C THR A 161 3.03 0.88 -13.60
N SER A 162 2.11 1.04 -12.67
CA SER A 162 2.24 2.09 -11.65
C SER A 162 3.52 1.95 -10.82
N THR A 163 4.05 0.73 -10.67
CA THR A 163 5.29 0.48 -9.93
C THR A 163 6.47 1.19 -10.58
N GLY A 164 6.70 0.97 -11.88
CA GLY A 164 7.76 1.64 -12.60
C GLY A 164 7.52 3.14 -12.77
N ALA A 165 6.27 3.53 -13.10
CA ALA A 165 5.91 4.94 -13.27
C ALA A 165 6.15 5.80 -12.01
N LEU A 166 5.99 5.22 -10.83
CA LEU A 166 6.23 5.90 -9.54
C LEU A 166 7.69 5.82 -9.07
N SER A 167 8.59 5.26 -9.89
CA SER A 167 9.99 5.00 -9.52
C SER A 167 10.98 5.49 -10.58
N LEU A 168 10.56 6.44 -11.44
CA LEU A 168 11.39 7.00 -12.51
C LEU A 168 12.62 7.71 -11.95
N SER A 169 13.77 7.48 -12.58
CA SER A 169 15.05 8.13 -12.25
C SER A 169 15.28 9.45 -12.98
N ALA A 170 14.51 9.73 -14.01
CA ALA A 170 14.51 10.96 -14.78
C ALA A 170 13.10 11.33 -15.20
N VAL A 171 12.87 12.60 -15.50
CA VAL A 171 11.63 13.04 -16.17
C VAL A 171 11.69 12.60 -17.61
N PRO A 172 10.71 11.82 -18.11
CA PRO A 172 10.70 11.31 -19.47
C PRO A 172 10.51 12.41 -20.53
#